data_5158eede21694b560eda73d4a43960e8
#
_entry.id   5158eede21694b560eda73d4a43960e8
#
_cell.length_a   1.000
_cell.length_b   1.000
_cell.length_c   1.000
_cell.angle_alpha   90.00
_cell.angle_beta   90.00
_cell.angle_gamma   90.00
#
_symmetry.space_group_name_H-M   'P 1'
#
loop_
_entity.id
_entity.type
_entity.pdbx_description
1 polymer ?
#
loop_
_entity_poly.entity_id
_entity_poly.type
_entity_poly.pdbx_seq_one_letter_code
_entity_poly.pdbx_strand_id
1 'polypeptide(L)'
;MILPKSEGYFIKDDDSKNSQDLLSPKYLKLNETQSKARAKIERIFLQNDYSTILLDGMPGSGKTEVYFDLIAKNISRKKQSLILFPEVSLTNEFIKRVEERFGFSPDIWHSKITPAKKRKIIERVISGKSQILIGARSALFLPFKNLGLLIVDEEHDSSYKQEEKGIYNARDMAVVRASIEKFLIILVSATPSLETLYNINQKKYTHIKLENKFSHTPEPKIKIINMKNVKLKKNNWVSEDLKKTMELKLAKKEQSLLFINKRGFAPMIICKSCGHKFTCKNCSSYLVEHLKDNKLLCHHCGYKLNSFKMKCPSCGNTDDSFIDYGAGIEKIYNEISREFPSAKICLFSSDHIQSNEDLSKKVEKIYNNEFDIIIGTQLITKGYHFPHLTLVGVIDADMTLKGGDLRAAEKTYQMLYQVAGRSGRGDIPGDVYLQSYFPENETIQDLQKMDRDNFYVKELNIRKKANLPPVAKMAAIIVSGRNLHEVHESCLNLSRSTPNIDNVDIYGPAPAPLSRLKGRHRQRFLIHEKKGRKIQKIIQHWLSKVPQTSGVNITIDIDPQNFT
;
A
#
# COMPACT_ATOMS: atom_id res chain seq x y z
N MET A 1 -10.31 4.26 28.85
CA MET A 1 -11.65 3.79 28.46
C MET A 1 -12.03 2.65 29.40
N ILE A 2 -12.86 2.93 30.39
CA ILE A 2 -13.27 1.98 31.44
C ILE A 2 -14.38 1.12 30.85
N LEU A 3 -14.18 -0.20 30.80
CA LEU A 3 -15.21 -1.15 30.36
C LEU A 3 -16.30 -1.27 31.44
N PRO A 4 -17.59 -1.24 31.11
CA PRO A 4 -18.64 -1.52 32.07
C PRO A 4 -18.59 -3.01 32.47
N LYS A 5 -18.84 -3.30 33.75
CA LYS A 5 -19.00 -4.65 34.29
C LYS A 5 -20.18 -5.33 33.56
N SER A 6 -19.90 -6.45 32.91
CA SER A 6 -20.89 -7.26 32.21
C SER A 6 -21.64 -8.16 33.19
N GLU A 7 -22.95 -7.99 33.27
CA GLU A 7 -23.86 -9.03 33.75
C GLU A 7 -23.81 -10.23 32.81
N GLY A 8 -23.70 -11.43 33.37
CA GLY A 8 -23.49 -12.65 32.62
C GLY A 8 -24.70 -13.05 31.79
N TYR A 9 -24.50 -13.10 30.47
CA TYR A 9 -25.38 -13.86 29.57
C TYR A 9 -24.69 -15.19 29.24
N PHE A 10 -25.25 -16.28 29.74
CA PHE A 10 -24.87 -17.63 29.31
C PHE A 10 -25.36 -17.86 27.88
N ILE A 11 -24.44 -17.99 26.95
CA ILE A 11 -24.73 -18.45 25.58
C ILE A 11 -24.50 -19.96 25.58
N LYS A 12 -25.52 -20.75 25.21
CA LYS A 12 -25.41 -22.18 25.00
C LYS A 12 -24.35 -22.47 23.92
N ASP A 13 -23.36 -23.25 24.29
CA ASP A 13 -22.37 -23.81 23.38
C ASP A 13 -23.04 -24.82 22.45
N ASP A 14 -23.09 -24.49 21.17
CA ASP A 14 -23.41 -25.43 20.08
C ASP A 14 -22.09 -25.76 19.33
N ASP A 15 -21.13 -26.28 20.06
CA ASP A 15 -19.84 -26.76 19.53
C ASP A 15 -19.59 -28.18 20.06
N SER A 16 -20.43 -29.13 19.63
CA SER A 16 -20.12 -30.56 19.73
C SER A 16 -19.31 -31.05 18.52
N LYS A 17 -18.13 -30.47 18.29
CA LYS A 17 -17.08 -31.14 17.53
C LYS A 17 -15.84 -31.23 18.42
N ASN A 18 -15.57 -32.47 18.79
CA ASN A 18 -14.48 -32.90 19.65
C ASN A 18 -13.15 -32.18 19.34
N SER A 19 -12.58 -31.56 20.38
CA SER A 19 -11.28 -30.93 20.41
C SER A 19 -10.08 -31.88 20.44
N GLN A 20 -10.20 -33.11 19.89
CA GLN A 20 -9.14 -34.13 19.96
C GLN A 20 -8.51 -34.53 18.62
N ASP A 21 -9.05 -34.14 17.47
CA ASP A 21 -8.38 -34.32 16.18
C ASP A 21 -7.87 -32.99 15.63
N LEU A 22 -6.84 -32.46 16.24
CA LEU A 22 -5.95 -31.49 15.57
C LEU A 22 -5.24 -32.26 14.45
N LEU A 23 -5.82 -32.22 13.23
CA LEU A 23 -5.17 -32.69 12.03
C LEU A 23 -3.75 -32.13 12.02
N SER A 24 -2.76 -33.03 11.95
CA SER A 24 -1.36 -32.62 11.87
C SER A 24 -1.19 -31.68 10.66
N PRO A 25 -0.57 -30.52 10.83
CA PRO A 25 -0.40 -29.55 9.74
C PRO A 25 0.23 -30.23 8.53
N LYS A 26 -0.37 -30.08 7.35
CA LYS A 26 0.21 -30.63 6.12
C LYS A 26 1.50 -29.87 5.81
N TYR A 27 2.66 -30.48 6.06
CA TYR A 27 3.96 -29.89 5.76
C TYR A 27 4.26 -29.99 4.26
N LEU A 28 4.36 -28.84 3.59
CA LEU A 28 4.92 -28.78 2.26
C LEU A 28 6.46 -28.93 2.34
N LYS A 29 7.02 -29.67 1.39
CA LYS A 29 8.48 -29.84 1.31
C LYS A 29 9.10 -28.50 0.93
N LEU A 30 9.78 -27.85 1.89
CA LEU A 30 10.54 -26.63 1.65
C LEU A 30 11.77 -26.94 0.80
N ASN A 31 12.13 -26.02 -0.09
CA ASN A 31 13.41 -26.10 -0.79
C ASN A 31 14.58 -25.78 0.17
N GLU A 32 15.80 -25.94 -0.30
CA GLU A 32 17.01 -25.76 0.53
C GLU A 32 17.11 -24.36 1.13
N THR A 33 16.86 -23.31 0.33
CA THR A 33 16.95 -21.90 0.79
C THR A 33 15.86 -21.59 1.82
N GLN A 34 14.63 -22.06 1.60
CA GLN A 34 13.53 -21.92 2.56
C GLN A 34 13.83 -22.69 3.86
N SER A 35 14.38 -23.89 3.76
CA SER A 35 14.76 -24.72 4.92
C SER A 35 15.87 -24.05 5.75
N LYS A 36 16.88 -23.47 5.09
CA LYS A 36 17.94 -22.69 5.76
C LYS A 36 17.39 -21.44 6.44
N ALA A 37 16.50 -20.70 5.75
CA ALA A 37 15.86 -19.51 6.33
C ALA A 37 15.01 -19.89 7.53
N ARG A 38 14.16 -20.92 7.40
CA ARG A 38 13.35 -21.46 8.50
C ARG A 38 14.21 -21.82 9.71
N ALA A 39 15.30 -22.56 9.51
CA ALA A 39 16.17 -22.99 10.59
C ALA A 39 16.81 -21.79 11.34
N LYS A 40 17.20 -20.74 10.61
CA LYS A 40 17.72 -19.50 11.21
C LYS A 40 16.66 -18.80 12.06
N ILE A 41 15.45 -18.64 11.52
CA ILE A 41 14.34 -17.99 12.23
C ILE A 41 13.96 -18.82 13.47
N GLU A 42 13.89 -20.14 13.33
CA GLU A 42 13.54 -21.04 14.40
C GLU A 42 14.51 -20.95 15.60
N ARG A 43 15.81 -20.85 15.35
CA ARG A 43 16.81 -20.64 16.43
C ARG A 43 16.52 -19.38 17.24
N ILE A 44 16.14 -18.28 16.57
CA ILE A 44 15.77 -17.03 17.23
C ILE A 44 14.44 -17.18 17.97
N PHE A 45 13.45 -17.83 17.34
CA PHE A 45 12.13 -18.07 17.91
C PHE A 45 12.19 -18.92 19.20
N LEU A 46 13.14 -19.88 19.25
CA LEU A 46 13.33 -20.76 20.40
C LEU A 46 13.89 -20.03 21.63
N GLN A 47 14.56 -18.88 21.45
CA GLN A 47 15.08 -18.06 22.55
C GLN A 47 13.93 -17.44 23.37
N ASN A 48 12.70 -17.41 22.83
CA ASN A 48 11.48 -16.92 23.47
C ASN A 48 11.61 -15.50 24.04
N ASP A 49 12.35 -14.63 23.33
CA ASP A 49 12.56 -13.23 23.64
C ASP A 49 12.20 -12.36 22.42
N TYR A 50 12.19 -11.05 22.62
CA TYR A 50 11.96 -10.09 21.56
C TYR A 50 13.05 -10.15 20.48
N SER A 51 12.62 -10.29 19.26
CA SER A 51 13.46 -10.08 18.08
C SER A 51 12.63 -9.62 16.90
N THR A 52 13.22 -8.78 16.05
CA THR A 52 12.62 -8.36 14.78
C THR A 52 13.42 -8.94 13.64
N ILE A 53 12.75 -9.70 12.78
CA ILE A 53 13.35 -10.31 11.59
C ILE A 53 12.71 -9.70 10.34
N LEU A 54 13.53 -9.33 9.35
CA LEU A 54 13.07 -9.17 7.98
C LEU A 54 13.23 -10.50 7.23
N LEU A 55 12.13 -11.08 6.78
CA LEU A 55 12.11 -12.16 5.81
C LEU A 55 11.98 -11.55 4.41
N ASP A 56 13.09 -11.41 3.75
CA ASP A 56 13.23 -10.77 2.45
C ASP A 56 13.31 -11.82 1.34
N GLY A 57 12.53 -11.68 0.31
CA GLY A 57 12.60 -12.58 -0.84
C GLY A 57 11.74 -12.09 -1.99
N MET A 58 12.14 -12.43 -3.20
CA MET A 58 11.43 -12.05 -4.41
C MET A 58 9.94 -12.49 -4.39
N PRO A 59 9.05 -11.86 -5.18
CA PRO A 59 7.70 -12.37 -5.36
C PRO A 59 7.75 -13.84 -5.84
N GLY A 60 6.99 -14.73 -5.17
CA GLY A 60 7.00 -16.16 -5.49
C GLY A 60 8.15 -16.98 -4.88
N SER A 61 8.98 -16.42 -4.00
CA SER A 61 10.04 -17.18 -3.31
C SER A 61 9.53 -18.12 -2.20
N GLY A 62 8.22 -18.12 -1.92
CA GLY A 62 7.61 -18.97 -0.90
C GLY A 62 7.80 -18.49 0.54
N LYS A 63 7.94 -17.18 0.76
CA LYS A 63 7.99 -16.56 2.10
C LYS A 63 6.89 -17.05 3.03
N THR A 64 5.68 -17.21 2.49
CA THR A 64 4.49 -17.68 3.22
C THR A 64 4.70 -19.04 3.85
N GLU A 65 5.28 -19.99 3.12
CA GLU A 65 5.52 -21.36 3.62
C GLU A 65 6.51 -21.36 4.80
N VAL A 66 7.52 -20.48 4.74
CA VAL A 66 8.49 -20.33 5.82
C VAL A 66 7.84 -19.88 7.11
N TYR A 67 6.96 -18.86 7.07
CA TYR A 67 6.31 -18.41 8.31
C TYR A 67 5.13 -19.28 8.72
N PHE A 68 4.50 -20.05 7.84
CA PHE A 68 3.49 -21.03 8.21
C PHE A 68 4.07 -22.13 9.11
N ASP A 69 5.28 -22.59 8.86
CA ASP A 69 5.96 -23.53 9.75
C ASP A 69 6.17 -22.98 11.16
N LEU A 70 6.47 -21.66 11.25
CA LEU A 70 6.62 -21.01 12.56
C LEU A 70 5.29 -20.82 13.28
N ILE A 71 4.22 -20.54 12.55
CA ILE A 71 2.85 -20.51 13.10
C ILE A 71 2.49 -21.87 13.67
N ALA A 72 2.74 -22.97 12.96
CA ALA A 72 2.49 -24.32 13.44
C ALA A 72 3.21 -24.59 14.78
N LYS A 73 4.49 -24.19 14.88
CA LYS A 73 5.26 -24.29 16.12
C LYS A 73 4.74 -23.39 17.24
N ASN A 74 4.23 -22.21 16.90
CA ASN A 74 3.65 -21.31 17.89
C ASN A 74 2.35 -21.88 18.46
N ILE A 75 1.52 -22.50 17.61
CA ILE A 75 0.30 -23.21 18.01
C ILE A 75 0.63 -24.40 18.92
N SER A 76 1.64 -25.22 18.60
CA SER A 76 2.05 -26.34 19.44
C SER A 76 2.50 -25.91 20.86
N ARG A 77 2.95 -24.64 21.00
CA ARG A 77 3.27 -24.00 22.28
C ARG A 77 2.04 -23.36 22.96
N LYS A 78 0.84 -23.60 22.46
CA LYS A 78 -0.41 -22.99 22.96
C LYS A 78 -0.40 -21.46 22.94
N LYS A 79 0.34 -20.85 21.99
CA LYS A 79 0.40 -19.40 21.80
C LYS A 79 -0.36 -18.99 20.55
N GLN A 80 -0.90 -17.77 20.58
CA GLN A 80 -1.66 -17.18 19.47
C GLN A 80 -0.73 -16.53 18.46
N SER A 81 -1.14 -16.51 17.19
CA SER A 81 -0.42 -15.85 16.10
C SER A 81 -1.28 -14.77 15.45
N LEU A 82 -0.70 -13.59 15.22
CA LEU A 82 -1.32 -12.51 14.48
C LEU A 82 -0.60 -12.30 13.15
N ILE A 83 -1.36 -12.31 12.05
CA ILE A 83 -0.86 -11.95 10.72
C ILE A 83 -1.52 -10.64 10.31
N LEU A 84 -0.74 -9.60 10.14
CA LEU A 84 -1.20 -8.33 9.59
C LEU A 84 -1.02 -8.31 8.08
N PHE A 85 -2.08 -7.91 7.39
CA PHE A 85 -2.09 -7.68 5.94
C PHE A 85 -2.50 -6.25 5.61
N PRO A 86 -2.02 -5.67 4.52
CA PRO A 86 -2.64 -4.51 3.91
C PRO A 86 -4.11 -4.82 3.60
N GLU A 87 -5.02 -3.92 3.97
CA GLU A 87 -6.48 -4.16 3.99
C GLU A 87 -7.06 -4.77 2.69
N VAL A 88 -6.42 -4.47 1.55
CA VAL A 88 -6.82 -4.95 0.21
C VAL A 88 -6.15 -6.29 -0.17
N SER A 89 -5.14 -6.74 0.57
CA SER A 89 -4.35 -7.92 0.23
C SER A 89 -4.88 -9.21 0.84
N LEU A 90 -5.88 -9.14 1.72
CA LEU A 90 -6.51 -10.31 2.30
C LEU A 90 -7.44 -10.97 1.28
N THR A 91 -6.96 -12.01 0.62
CA THR A 91 -7.70 -12.75 -0.39
C THR A 91 -8.29 -14.04 0.17
N ASN A 92 -9.41 -14.49 -0.41
CA ASN A 92 -9.99 -15.80 -0.08
C ASN A 92 -8.99 -16.93 -0.35
N GLU A 93 -8.11 -16.78 -1.33
CA GLU A 93 -7.04 -17.74 -1.63
C GLU A 93 -6.07 -17.91 -0.45
N PHE A 94 -5.67 -16.80 0.20
CA PHE A 94 -4.81 -16.89 1.37
C PHE A 94 -5.51 -17.58 2.55
N ILE A 95 -6.79 -17.29 2.76
CA ILE A 95 -7.60 -17.94 3.80
C ILE A 95 -7.69 -19.45 3.54
N LYS A 96 -8.00 -19.87 2.30
CA LYS A 96 -8.00 -21.28 1.91
C LYS A 96 -6.66 -21.96 2.16
N ARG A 97 -5.54 -21.32 1.84
CA ARG A 97 -4.20 -21.86 2.13
C ARG A 97 -3.96 -22.08 3.63
N VAL A 98 -4.47 -21.16 4.47
CA VAL A 98 -4.41 -21.35 5.94
C VAL A 98 -5.28 -22.53 6.37
N GLU A 99 -6.51 -22.65 5.85
CA GLU A 99 -7.42 -23.75 6.13
C GLU A 99 -6.83 -25.12 5.70
N GLU A 100 -6.29 -25.19 4.49
CA GLU A 100 -5.63 -26.40 3.96
C GLU A 100 -4.40 -26.80 4.77
N ARG A 101 -3.65 -25.80 5.27
CA ARG A 101 -2.41 -26.01 6.03
C ARG A 101 -2.67 -26.45 7.46
N PHE A 102 -3.63 -25.83 8.13
CA PHE A 102 -3.85 -25.99 9.58
C PHE A 102 -5.10 -26.79 9.92
N GLY A 103 -5.99 -27.08 8.96
CA GLY A 103 -7.20 -27.84 9.16
C GLY A 103 -8.35 -27.07 9.83
N PHE A 104 -8.21 -25.76 10.05
CA PHE A 104 -9.25 -24.91 10.61
C PHE A 104 -9.22 -23.51 10.00
N SER A 105 -10.37 -22.82 10.03
CA SER A 105 -10.48 -21.43 9.53
C SER A 105 -9.87 -20.44 10.52
N PRO A 106 -9.04 -19.48 10.05
CA PRO A 106 -8.55 -18.41 10.90
C PRO A 106 -9.65 -17.40 11.25
N ASP A 107 -9.52 -16.70 12.38
CA ASP A 107 -10.35 -15.54 12.66
C ASP A 107 -9.88 -14.35 11.80
N ILE A 108 -10.86 -13.62 11.20
CA ILE A 108 -10.58 -12.53 10.25
C ILE A 108 -11.05 -11.21 10.83
N TRP A 109 -10.15 -10.21 10.89
CA TRP A 109 -10.44 -8.89 11.45
C TRP A 109 -10.19 -7.74 10.47
N HIS A 110 -11.28 -7.08 10.06
CA HIS A 110 -11.22 -5.88 9.20
C HIS A 110 -12.40 -4.93 9.46
N SER A 111 -12.39 -3.76 8.83
CA SER A 111 -13.38 -2.70 9.03
C SER A 111 -14.84 -3.12 8.70
N LYS A 112 -15.01 -3.99 7.68
CA LYS A 112 -16.32 -4.36 7.13
C LYS A 112 -17.06 -5.49 7.86
N ILE A 113 -16.47 -6.12 8.89
CA ILE A 113 -17.18 -7.16 9.66
C ILE A 113 -18.24 -6.57 10.60
N THR A 114 -19.34 -7.32 10.77
CA THR A 114 -20.46 -6.89 11.59
C THR A 114 -20.08 -6.73 13.08
N PRO A 115 -20.77 -5.86 13.84
CA PRO A 115 -20.51 -5.70 15.27
C PRO A 115 -20.65 -7.00 16.08
N ALA A 116 -21.60 -7.86 15.72
CA ALA A 116 -21.79 -9.17 16.37
C ALA A 116 -20.58 -10.10 16.14
N LYS A 117 -20.10 -10.18 14.90
CA LYS A 117 -18.91 -10.97 14.56
C LYS A 117 -17.65 -10.40 15.23
N LYS A 118 -17.54 -9.07 15.37
CA LYS A 118 -16.44 -8.43 16.11
C LYS A 118 -16.41 -8.85 17.58
N ARG A 119 -17.56 -8.85 18.26
CA ARG A 119 -17.65 -9.31 19.66
C ARG A 119 -17.20 -10.76 19.80
N LYS A 120 -17.73 -11.67 18.97
CA LYS A 120 -17.36 -13.10 18.99
C LYS A 120 -15.86 -13.29 18.78
N ILE A 121 -15.22 -12.56 17.86
CA ILE A 121 -13.77 -12.64 17.64
C ILE A 121 -13.00 -12.13 18.87
N ILE A 122 -13.41 -11.01 19.47
CA ILE A 122 -12.76 -10.48 20.68
C ILE A 122 -12.83 -11.50 21.83
N GLU A 123 -13.96 -12.14 22.05
CA GLU A 123 -14.13 -13.20 23.06
C GLU A 123 -13.20 -14.39 22.80
N ARG A 124 -13.08 -14.84 21.55
CA ARG A 124 -12.17 -15.90 21.14
C ARG A 124 -10.69 -15.52 21.34
N VAL A 125 -10.35 -14.26 21.06
CA VAL A 125 -8.98 -13.73 21.28
C VAL A 125 -8.63 -13.70 22.77
N ILE A 126 -9.53 -13.16 23.61
CA ILE A 126 -9.33 -13.05 25.07
C ILE A 126 -9.29 -14.44 25.72
N SER A 127 -10.13 -15.38 25.27
CA SER A 127 -10.14 -16.75 25.81
C SER A 127 -8.95 -17.59 25.34
N GLY A 128 -8.22 -17.16 24.32
CA GLY A 128 -7.13 -17.95 23.69
C GLY A 128 -7.62 -18.98 22.66
N LYS A 129 -8.92 -19.05 22.37
CA LYS A 129 -9.49 -19.96 21.35
C LYS A 129 -9.11 -19.55 19.93
N SER A 130 -8.80 -18.28 19.68
CA SER A 130 -8.30 -17.77 18.40
C SER A 130 -6.81 -18.06 18.25
N GLN A 131 -6.45 -19.18 17.61
CA GLN A 131 -5.06 -19.60 17.44
C GLN A 131 -4.34 -18.79 16.35
N ILE A 132 -5.03 -18.53 15.24
CA ILE A 132 -4.57 -17.69 14.12
C ILE A 132 -5.59 -16.58 13.91
N LEU A 133 -5.14 -15.35 14.00
CA LEU A 133 -5.94 -14.19 13.59
C LEU A 133 -5.26 -13.48 12.44
N ILE A 134 -6.02 -13.24 11.38
CA ILE A 134 -5.57 -12.49 10.20
C ILE A 134 -6.32 -11.16 10.17
N GLY A 135 -5.61 -10.06 10.05
CA GLY A 135 -6.31 -8.79 10.08
C GLY A 135 -5.59 -7.60 9.48
N ALA A 136 -6.36 -6.53 9.31
CA ALA A 136 -5.87 -5.22 8.96
C ALA A 136 -5.24 -4.53 10.20
N ARG A 137 -4.72 -3.31 10.01
CA ARG A 137 -4.04 -2.47 11.03
C ARG A 137 -4.66 -2.53 12.43
N SER A 138 -5.99 -2.46 12.51
CA SER A 138 -6.69 -2.42 13.81
C SER A 138 -6.65 -3.73 14.59
N ALA A 139 -6.34 -4.86 13.95
CA ALA A 139 -6.13 -6.14 14.62
C ALA A 139 -4.95 -6.10 15.60
N LEU A 140 -3.99 -5.22 15.36
CA LEU A 140 -2.84 -5.02 16.21
C LEU A 140 -3.20 -4.69 17.67
N PHE A 141 -4.33 -4.06 17.91
CA PHE A 141 -4.74 -3.61 19.26
C PHE A 141 -5.73 -4.54 19.95
N LEU A 142 -5.98 -5.73 19.40
CA LEU A 142 -6.82 -6.71 20.06
C LEU A 142 -6.14 -7.28 21.33
N PRO A 143 -6.93 -7.58 22.36
CA PRO A 143 -6.42 -8.06 23.66
C PRO A 143 -6.16 -9.57 23.63
N PHE A 144 -5.05 -9.96 23.00
CA PHE A 144 -4.63 -11.37 22.96
C PHE A 144 -4.29 -11.89 24.35
N LYS A 145 -4.72 -13.13 24.65
CA LYS A 145 -4.37 -13.78 25.93
C LYS A 145 -2.90 -14.15 25.99
N ASN A 146 -2.36 -14.69 24.89
CA ASN A 146 -1.00 -15.20 24.83
C ASN A 146 -0.44 -15.10 23.39
N LEU A 147 -0.21 -13.87 22.93
CA LEU A 147 0.40 -13.63 21.61
C LEU A 147 1.87 -14.06 21.66
N GLY A 148 2.30 -14.95 20.76
CA GLY A 148 3.67 -15.45 20.70
C GLY A 148 4.38 -15.19 19.38
N LEU A 149 3.65 -14.82 18.35
CA LEU A 149 4.21 -14.54 17.03
C LEU A 149 3.36 -13.49 16.30
N LEU A 150 4.04 -12.48 15.77
CA LEU A 150 3.41 -11.46 14.93
C LEU A 150 4.09 -11.42 13.58
N ILE A 151 3.30 -11.44 12.51
CA ILE A 151 3.78 -11.36 11.13
C ILE A 151 3.18 -10.11 10.51
N VAL A 152 4.01 -9.28 9.86
CA VAL A 152 3.58 -8.13 9.07
C VAL A 152 3.92 -8.43 7.63
N ASP A 153 2.94 -8.89 6.86
CA ASP A 153 3.15 -9.22 5.45
C ASP A 153 3.04 -7.97 4.58
N GLU A 154 3.84 -7.90 3.51
CA GLU A 154 4.03 -6.70 2.66
C GLU A 154 4.32 -5.44 3.52
N GLU A 155 5.31 -5.52 4.44
CA GLU A 155 5.61 -4.51 5.46
C GLU A 155 5.84 -3.09 4.92
N HIS A 156 6.22 -2.99 3.65
CA HIS A 156 6.46 -1.74 2.93
C HIS A 156 5.17 -1.03 2.50
N ASP A 157 4.00 -1.71 2.55
CA ASP A 157 2.75 -1.13 2.04
C ASP A 157 2.34 0.11 2.84
N SER A 158 2.13 1.21 2.11
CA SER A 158 1.74 2.50 2.71
C SER A 158 0.41 2.45 3.48
N SER A 159 -0.44 1.44 3.23
CA SER A 159 -1.70 1.26 3.95
C SER A 159 -1.53 0.92 5.42
N TYR A 160 -0.33 0.52 5.86
CA TYR A 160 -0.04 0.39 7.30
C TYR A 160 -0.02 1.73 8.04
N LYS A 161 0.15 2.85 7.34
CA LYS A 161 0.00 4.18 7.92
C LYS A 161 -1.48 4.55 8.02
N GLN A 162 -1.96 4.83 9.23
CA GLN A 162 -3.28 5.41 9.45
C GLN A 162 -3.15 6.93 9.46
N GLU A 163 -3.96 7.61 8.63
CA GLU A 163 -3.91 9.06 8.46
C GLU A 163 -5.09 9.79 9.14
N GLU A 164 -6.13 9.07 9.57
CA GLU A 164 -7.32 9.63 10.23
C GLU A 164 -7.53 9.01 11.63
N LYS A 165 -8.13 9.78 12.55
CA LYS A 165 -8.55 9.31 13.89
C LYS A 165 -7.43 8.67 14.74
N GLY A 166 -6.30 9.30 14.79
CA GLY A 166 -5.10 8.79 15.44
C GLY A 166 -4.09 8.31 14.40
N ILE A 167 -3.03 9.12 14.21
CA ILE A 167 -2.02 8.85 13.19
C ILE A 167 -0.96 7.92 13.77
N TYR A 168 -0.80 6.75 13.18
CA TYR A 168 0.24 5.77 13.52
C TYR A 168 0.59 4.90 12.32
N ASN A 169 1.78 4.30 12.36
CA ASN A 169 2.16 3.25 11.43
C ASN A 169 2.02 1.89 12.13
N ALA A 170 1.15 1.01 11.61
CA ALA A 170 0.88 -0.29 12.25
C ALA A 170 2.09 -1.23 12.24
N ARG A 171 2.96 -1.18 11.20
CA ARG A 171 4.22 -1.92 11.18
C ARG A 171 5.11 -1.53 12.38
N ASP A 172 5.31 -0.23 12.58
CA ASP A 172 6.18 0.27 13.64
C ASP A 172 5.57 0.00 15.03
N MET A 173 4.24 0.17 15.16
CA MET A 173 3.54 -0.18 16.40
C MET A 173 3.56 -1.68 16.69
N ALA A 174 3.59 -2.54 15.64
CA ALA A 174 3.75 -3.98 15.80
C ALA A 174 5.12 -4.34 16.40
N VAL A 175 6.18 -3.68 15.94
CA VAL A 175 7.53 -3.83 16.50
C VAL A 175 7.56 -3.38 17.96
N VAL A 176 6.94 -2.24 18.28
CA VAL A 176 6.82 -1.75 19.66
C VAL A 176 6.07 -2.75 20.54
N ARG A 177 4.92 -3.26 20.07
CA ARG A 177 4.16 -4.28 20.79
C ARG A 177 4.98 -5.53 21.07
N ALA A 178 5.65 -6.07 20.05
CA ALA A 178 6.50 -7.24 20.20
C ALA A 178 7.64 -7.01 21.21
N SER A 179 8.23 -5.81 21.24
CA SER A 179 9.26 -5.43 22.20
C SER A 179 8.74 -5.35 23.64
N ILE A 180 7.51 -4.86 23.85
CA ILE A 180 6.89 -4.77 25.18
C ILE A 180 6.49 -6.15 25.70
N GLU A 181 5.82 -6.95 24.86
CA GLU A 181 5.30 -8.27 25.23
C GLU A 181 6.33 -9.41 25.06
N LYS A 182 7.55 -9.10 24.61
CA LYS A 182 8.70 -10.02 24.52
C LYS A 182 8.44 -11.26 23.65
N PHE A 183 8.13 -11.05 22.38
CA PHE A 183 7.97 -12.13 21.41
C PHE A 183 8.58 -11.78 20.04
N LEU A 184 8.69 -12.78 19.16
CA LEU A 184 9.22 -12.63 17.81
C LEU A 184 8.23 -11.91 16.90
N ILE A 185 8.74 -10.92 16.13
CA ILE A 185 8.03 -10.31 15.01
C ILE A 185 8.79 -10.55 13.70
N ILE A 186 8.04 -10.91 12.66
CA ILE A 186 8.57 -11.11 11.31
C ILE A 186 7.94 -10.07 10.37
N LEU A 187 8.78 -9.22 9.82
CA LEU A 187 8.45 -8.32 8.72
C LEU A 187 8.71 -9.07 7.42
N VAL A 188 7.74 -9.13 6.52
CA VAL A 188 7.84 -9.90 5.27
C VAL A 188 7.69 -8.96 4.10
N SER A 189 8.62 -9.00 3.16
CA SER A 189 8.55 -8.18 1.95
C SER A 189 9.39 -8.72 0.80
N ALA A 190 8.96 -8.39 -0.43
CA ALA A 190 9.78 -8.51 -1.64
C ALA A 190 10.54 -7.21 -1.95
N THR A 191 10.03 -6.10 -1.44
CA THR A 191 10.55 -4.75 -1.64
C THR A 191 10.56 -4.01 -0.30
N PRO A 192 11.46 -4.37 0.64
CA PRO A 192 11.47 -3.81 1.98
C PRO A 192 11.49 -2.28 2.00
N SER A 193 10.91 -1.69 3.03
CA SER A 193 10.98 -0.24 3.24
C SER A 193 12.39 0.19 3.64
N LEU A 194 12.75 1.43 3.29
CA LEU A 194 14.04 1.99 3.67
C LEU A 194 14.25 2.06 5.18
N GLU A 195 13.16 2.25 5.96
CA GLU A 195 13.21 2.21 7.42
C GLU A 195 13.64 0.84 7.94
N THR A 196 13.09 -0.22 7.36
CA THR A 196 13.45 -1.60 7.75
C THR A 196 14.90 -1.91 7.38
N LEU A 197 15.33 -1.55 6.17
CA LEU A 197 16.72 -1.73 5.73
C LEU A 197 17.71 -0.89 6.56
N TYR A 198 17.34 0.34 6.90
CA TYR A 198 18.14 1.17 7.78
C TYR A 198 18.30 0.54 9.17
N ASN A 199 17.23 -0.02 9.76
CA ASN A 199 17.30 -0.70 11.05
C ASN A 199 18.14 -1.99 10.99
N ILE A 200 18.18 -2.69 9.85
CA ILE A 200 19.11 -3.81 9.63
C ILE A 200 20.57 -3.31 9.62
N ASN A 201 20.86 -2.23 8.89
CA ASN A 201 22.20 -1.64 8.85
C ASN A 201 22.65 -1.14 10.24
N GLN A 202 21.71 -0.73 11.10
CA GLN A 202 21.95 -0.39 12.50
C GLN A 202 22.03 -1.62 13.44
N LYS A 203 21.99 -2.85 12.90
CA LYS A 203 21.98 -4.11 13.66
C LYS A 203 20.83 -4.25 14.67
N LYS A 204 19.72 -3.51 14.46
CA LYS A 204 18.51 -3.60 15.29
C LYS A 204 17.59 -4.73 14.85
N TYR A 205 17.61 -5.06 13.54
CA TYR A 205 16.81 -6.11 12.94
C TYR A 205 17.70 -7.15 12.30
N THR A 206 17.25 -8.40 12.32
CA THR A 206 17.95 -9.52 11.65
C THR A 206 17.45 -9.65 10.21
N HIS A 207 18.36 -9.73 9.26
CA HIS A 207 18.04 -9.90 7.85
C HIS A 207 18.16 -11.37 7.43
N ILE A 208 17.08 -11.95 6.91
CA ILE A 208 17.06 -13.31 6.36
C ILE A 208 16.54 -13.23 4.93
N LYS A 209 17.39 -13.52 3.98
CA LYS A 209 17.09 -13.52 2.54
C LYS A 209 16.70 -14.92 2.05
N LEU A 210 15.67 -14.97 1.20
CA LEU A 210 15.37 -16.09 0.32
C LEU A 210 15.93 -15.79 -1.07
N GLU A 211 17.12 -16.31 -1.36
CA GLU A 211 17.93 -15.94 -2.54
C GLU A 211 17.32 -16.43 -3.86
N ASN A 212 16.58 -17.54 -3.85
CA ASN A 212 16.04 -18.14 -5.06
C ASN A 212 14.51 -18.01 -5.16
N LYS A 213 14.02 -17.80 -6.40
CA LYS A 213 12.60 -18.07 -6.71
C LYS A 213 12.33 -19.57 -6.52
N PHE A 214 11.10 -19.90 -6.18
CA PHE A 214 10.65 -21.30 -6.12
C PHE A 214 10.68 -21.94 -7.52
N SER A 215 10.42 -21.17 -8.59
CA SER A 215 10.50 -21.59 -9.99
C SER A 215 11.86 -21.22 -10.60
N HIS A 216 12.38 -22.07 -11.48
CA HIS A 216 13.61 -21.83 -12.29
C HIS A 216 13.41 -20.80 -13.41
N THR A 217 12.26 -20.13 -13.46
CA THR A 217 11.96 -19.14 -14.50
C THR A 217 12.90 -17.94 -14.41
N PRO A 218 13.56 -17.53 -15.49
CA PRO A 218 14.43 -16.36 -15.49
C PRO A 218 13.67 -15.09 -15.15
N GLU A 219 14.40 -14.08 -14.72
CA GLU A 219 13.82 -12.76 -14.45
C GLU A 219 13.23 -12.16 -15.72
N PRO A 220 12.12 -11.39 -15.62
CA PRO A 220 11.49 -10.79 -16.77
C PRO A 220 12.44 -9.78 -17.44
N LYS A 221 12.43 -9.75 -18.77
CA LYS A 221 13.20 -8.76 -19.52
C LYS A 221 12.47 -7.43 -19.51
N ILE A 222 13.11 -6.40 -18.97
CA ILE A 222 12.53 -5.04 -18.92
C ILE A 222 13.05 -4.20 -20.09
N LYS A 223 12.12 -3.69 -20.91
CA LYS A 223 12.39 -2.77 -22.00
C LYS A 223 11.76 -1.41 -21.69
N ILE A 224 12.55 -0.35 -21.78
CA ILE A 224 12.08 1.02 -21.63
C ILE A 224 11.75 1.59 -23.01
N ILE A 225 10.55 2.12 -23.17
CA ILE A 225 10.10 2.84 -24.37
C ILE A 225 10.20 4.33 -24.09
N ASN A 226 11.04 5.05 -24.82
CA ASN A 226 11.16 6.49 -24.73
C ASN A 226 9.99 7.18 -25.43
N MET A 227 9.01 7.62 -24.64
CA MET A 227 7.79 8.23 -25.16
C MET A 227 8.00 9.60 -25.81
N LYS A 228 9.15 10.27 -25.61
CA LYS A 228 9.50 11.51 -26.32
C LYS A 228 9.69 11.26 -27.83
N ASN A 229 10.11 10.03 -28.20
CA ASN A 229 10.38 9.65 -29.57
C ASN A 229 9.20 8.93 -30.24
N VAL A 230 8.10 8.67 -29.50
CA VAL A 230 6.93 7.95 -30.00
C VAL A 230 5.84 8.94 -30.42
N LYS A 231 5.44 8.89 -31.67
CA LYS A 231 4.27 9.65 -32.16
C LYS A 231 3.00 8.84 -31.93
N LEU A 232 2.27 9.15 -30.89
CA LEU A 232 0.95 8.56 -30.64
C LEU A 232 -0.13 9.25 -31.49
N LYS A 233 -1.08 8.47 -32.01
CA LYS A 233 -2.31 9.02 -32.59
C LYS A 233 -3.12 9.74 -31.52
N LYS A 234 -3.94 10.70 -31.92
CA LYS A 234 -4.83 11.41 -30.97
C LYS A 234 -5.69 10.41 -30.20
N ASN A 235 -5.77 10.57 -28.88
CA ASN A 235 -6.49 9.68 -27.95
C ASN A 235 -5.91 8.25 -27.85
N ASN A 236 -4.66 8.03 -28.21
CA ASN A 236 -3.94 6.79 -27.94
C ASN A 236 -2.89 7.01 -26.85
N TRP A 237 -2.65 5.98 -26.05
CA TRP A 237 -1.79 5.98 -24.88
C TRP A 237 -0.74 4.86 -24.93
N VAL A 238 -1.02 3.84 -25.73
CA VAL A 238 -0.21 2.64 -25.87
C VAL A 238 0.68 2.76 -27.10
N SER A 239 1.98 2.58 -26.93
CA SER A 239 2.95 2.63 -28.05
C SER A 239 2.76 1.47 -29.01
N GLU A 240 3.11 1.67 -30.29
CA GLU A 240 3.03 0.62 -31.31
C GLU A 240 3.92 -0.59 -30.98
N ASP A 241 5.08 -0.38 -30.35
CA ASP A 241 5.97 -1.48 -29.93
C ASP A 241 5.30 -2.38 -28.89
N LEU A 242 4.57 -1.78 -27.93
CA LEU A 242 3.83 -2.56 -26.94
C LEU A 242 2.64 -3.27 -27.56
N LYS A 243 1.90 -2.62 -28.50
CA LYS A 243 0.77 -3.24 -29.23
C LYS A 243 1.22 -4.45 -30.03
N LYS A 244 2.32 -4.32 -30.80
CA LYS A 244 2.88 -5.45 -31.58
C LYS A 244 3.24 -6.63 -30.67
N THR A 245 3.79 -6.35 -29.49
CA THR A 245 4.11 -7.43 -28.55
C THR A 245 2.83 -8.06 -27.98
N MET A 246 1.80 -7.27 -27.71
CA MET A 246 0.49 -7.79 -27.28
C MET A 246 -0.15 -8.69 -28.35
N GLU A 247 -0.06 -8.34 -29.63
CA GLU A 247 -0.52 -9.18 -30.74
C GLU A 247 0.17 -10.55 -30.75
N LEU A 248 1.52 -10.56 -30.58
CA LEU A 248 2.30 -11.80 -30.52
C LEU A 248 1.89 -12.68 -29.32
N LYS A 249 1.60 -12.05 -28.17
CA LYS A 249 1.13 -12.78 -26.97
C LYS A 249 -0.28 -13.34 -27.17
N LEU A 250 -1.16 -12.54 -27.74
CA LEU A 250 -2.53 -12.95 -28.05
C LEU A 250 -2.55 -14.18 -29.00
N ALA A 251 -1.72 -14.15 -30.06
CA ALA A 251 -1.57 -15.26 -30.98
C ALA A 251 -1.10 -16.56 -30.32
N LYS A 252 -0.33 -16.45 -29.23
CA LYS A 252 0.13 -17.57 -28.40
C LYS A 252 -0.83 -17.97 -27.28
N LYS A 253 -1.99 -17.32 -27.16
CA LYS A 253 -2.95 -17.45 -26.05
C LYS A 253 -2.33 -17.15 -24.67
N GLU A 254 -1.34 -16.25 -24.64
CA GLU A 254 -0.71 -15.72 -23.46
C GLU A 254 -1.39 -14.41 -23.03
N GLN A 255 -1.47 -14.16 -21.72
CA GLN A 255 -2.12 -12.97 -21.17
C GLN A 255 -1.18 -11.76 -21.13
N SER A 256 -1.77 -10.59 -21.36
CA SER A 256 -1.10 -9.28 -21.25
C SER A 256 -1.74 -8.43 -20.16
N LEU A 257 -0.91 -7.77 -19.33
CA LEU A 257 -1.36 -6.79 -18.35
C LEU A 257 -0.93 -5.38 -18.78
N LEU A 258 -1.90 -4.47 -18.89
CA LEU A 258 -1.64 -3.04 -18.97
C LEU A 258 -1.83 -2.41 -17.59
N PHE A 259 -0.74 -1.97 -17.00
CA PHE A 259 -0.73 -1.36 -15.66
C PHE A 259 -0.79 0.16 -15.75
N ILE A 260 -1.71 0.74 -14.98
CA ILE A 260 -1.89 2.18 -14.85
C ILE A 260 -1.79 2.56 -13.38
N ASN A 261 -0.87 3.46 -13.05
CA ASN A 261 -0.78 3.96 -11.69
C ASN A 261 -1.81 5.07 -11.45
N LYS A 262 -2.94 4.74 -10.80
CA LYS A 262 -4.06 5.67 -10.57
C LYS A 262 -3.74 6.80 -9.57
N ARG A 263 -2.73 6.69 -8.71
CA ARG A 263 -2.51 7.64 -7.60
C ARG A 263 -1.88 8.98 -8.00
N GLY A 264 -1.44 9.16 -9.25
CA GLY A 264 -0.84 10.42 -9.72
C GLY A 264 -1.68 11.19 -10.76
N PHE A 265 -2.69 10.57 -11.35
CA PHE A 265 -3.63 11.19 -12.28
C PHE A 265 -5.06 10.95 -11.79
N ALA A 266 -5.55 11.84 -10.95
CA ALA A 266 -6.97 12.09 -10.98
C ALA A 266 -7.25 12.65 -12.38
N PRO A 267 -8.05 11.99 -13.24
CA PRO A 267 -8.50 12.62 -14.48
C PRO A 267 -9.11 13.96 -14.07
N MET A 268 -8.49 15.05 -14.53
CA MET A 268 -8.97 16.39 -14.23
C MET A 268 -9.68 16.94 -15.45
N ILE A 269 -10.74 17.67 -15.22
CA ILE A 269 -11.40 18.37 -16.30
C ILE A 269 -10.77 19.74 -16.48
N ILE A 270 -10.41 20.05 -17.73
CA ILE A 270 -9.81 21.32 -18.11
C ILE A 270 -10.67 21.97 -19.19
N CYS A 271 -10.93 23.27 -19.04
CA CYS A 271 -11.53 24.06 -20.11
C CYS A 271 -10.50 24.26 -21.23
N LYS A 272 -10.84 23.84 -22.47
CA LYS A 272 -9.97 24.00 -23.65
C LYS A 272 -9.67 25.45 -23.97
N SER A 273 -10.65 26.34 -23.69
CA SER A 273 -10.58 27.72 -24.11
C SER A 273 -9.69 28.58 -23.20
N CYS A 274 -9.66 28.29 -21.88
CA CYS A 274 -8.92 29.14 -20.92
C CYS A 274 -7.99 28.36 -19.98
N GLY A 275 -7.92 27.03 -20.09
CA GLY A 275 -7.06 26.20 -19.24
C GLY A 275 -7.56 26.02 -17.80
N HIS A 276 -8.76 26.51 -17.45
CA HIS A 276 -9.30 26.40 -16.11
C HIS A 276 -9.46 24.94 -15.69
N LYS A 277 -8.91 24.58 -14.53
CA LYS A 277 -8.99 23.24 -13.93
C LYS A 277 -10.13 23.22 -12.92
N PHE A 278 -11.07 22.30 -13.08
CA PHE A 278 -12.22 22.17 -12.17
C PHE A 278 -11.80 21.60 -10.83
N THR A 279 -11.92 22.42 -9.79
CA THR A 279 -11.59 22.05 -8.40
C THR A 279 -12.85 21.87 -7.56
N CYS A 280 -12.76 21.04 -6.53
CA CYS A 280 -13.84 20.84 -5.57
C CYS A 280 -14.01 22.11 -4.72
N LYS A 281 -15.25 22.57 -4.55
CA LYS A 281 -15.54 23.73 -3.69
C LYS A 281 -15.25 23.50 -2.20
N ASN A 282 -15.23 22.23 -1.76
CA ASN A 282 -14.97 21.85 -0.36
C ASN A 282 -13.54 21.38 -0.12
N CYS A 283 -12.78 21.08 -1.19
CA CYS A 283 -11.42 20.58 -1.13
C CYS A 283 -10.57 21.27 -2.20
N SER A 284 -9.26 21.36 -1.98
CA SER A 284 -8.32 21.86 -3.00
C SER A 284 -7.93 20.77 -4.01
N SER A 285 -8.76 19.76 -4.19
CA SER A 285 -8.54 18.66 -5.14
C SER A 285 -9.32 18.88 -6.43
N TYR A 286 -8.83 18.30 -7.51
CA TYR A 286 -9.53 18.33 -8.79
C TYR A 286 -10.77 17.42 -8.75
N LEU A 287 -11.80 17.82 -9.52
CA LEU A 287 -12.98 17.00 -9.76
C LEU A 287 -12.70 16.01 -10.89
N VAL A 288 -13.22 14.80 -10.73
CA VAL A 288 -13.04 13.68 -11.64
C VAL A 288 -14.38 13.34 -12.30
N GLU A 289 -14.40 13.14 -13.60
CA GLU A 289 -15.58 12.68 -14.31
C GLU A 289 -15.82 11.18 -14.12
N HIS A 290 -17.03 10.82 -13.74
CA HIS A 290 -17.52 9.44 -13.76
C HIS A 290 -18.48 9.27 -14.94
N LEU A 291 -17.98 8.68 -16.03
CA LEU A 291 -18.72 8.51 -17.29
C LEU A 291 -20.07 7.80 -17.14
N LYS A 292 -20.19 6.84 -16.20
CA LYS A 292 -21.45 6.12 -15.94
C LYS A 292 -22.56 7.01 -15.40
N ASP A 293 -22.21 8.04 -14.63
CA ASP A 293 -23.18 8.87 -13.91
C ASP A 293 -23.29 10.28 -14.48
N ASN A 294 -22.49 10.64 -15.48
CA ASN A 294 -22.36 11.99 -16.03
C ASN A 294 -22.22 13.06 -14.95
N LYS A 295 -21.41 12.77 -13.93
CA LYS A 295 -21.16 13.65 -12.78
C LYS A 295 -19.68 13.80 -12.51
N LEU A 296 -19.32 15.00 -12.08
CA LEU A 296 -18.00 15.25 -11.50
C LEU A 296 -18.02 14.93 -10.03
N LEU A 297 -17.09 14.11 -9.57
CA LEU A 297 -16.97 13.66 -8.18
C LEU A 297 -15.65 14.11 -7.56
N CYS A 298 -15.72 14.58 -6.33
CA CYS A 298 -14.54 14.73 -5.49
C CYS A 298 -14.32 13.45 -4.66
N HIS A 299 -13.24 12.71 -4.93
CA HIS A 299 -12.93 11.48 -4.20
C HIS A 299 -12.56 11.68 -2.72
N HIS A 300 -12.26 12.93 -2.29
CA HIS A 300 -11.93 13.23 -0.89
C HIS A 300 -13.14 13.51 0.00
N CYS A 301 -14.17 14.18 -0.53
CA CYS A 301 -15.32 14.56 0.28
C CYS A 301 -16.66 14.07 -0.27
N GLY A 302 -16.66 13.39 -1.42
CA GLY A 302 -17.90 12.92 -2.06
C GLY A 302 -18.75 14.03 -2.71
N TYR A 303 -18.25 15.28 -2.81
CA TYR A 303 -18.95 16.35 -3.49
C TYR A 303 -19.21 15.99 -4.96
N LYS A 304 -20.47 16.14 -5.40
CA LYS A 304 -20.91 15.84 -6.77
C LYS A 304 -21.37 17.12 -7.47
N LEU A 305 -20.99 17.27 -8.74
CA LEU A 305 -21.44 18.31 -9.64
C LEU A 305 -21.98 17.67 -10.91
N ASN A 306 -23.17 18.08 -11.39
CA ASN A 306 -23.71 17.55 -12.63
C ASN A 306 -22.95 18.13 -13.83
N SER A 307 -22.48 17.26 -14.73
CA SER A 307 -21.71 17.68 -15.92
C SER A 307 -22.58 18.28 -17.03
N PHE A 308 -23.85 17.88 -17.16
CA PHE A 308 -24.75 18.27 -18.26
C PHE A 308 -25.10 19.75 -18.45
N LYS A 309 -24.72 20.64 -17.52
CA LYS A 309 -24.99 22.09 -17.63
C LYS A 309 -23.83 22.92 -17.10
N MET A 310 -22.60 22.42 -17.26
CA MET A 310 -21.46 23.14 -16.77
C MET A 310 -21.11 24.34 -17.65
N LYS A 311 -20.91 25.48 -17.00
CA LYS A 311 -20.19 26.62 -17.60
C LYS A 311 -18.84 26.74 -16.93
N CYS A 312 -17.82 27.05 -17.72
CA CYS A 312 -16.51 27.33 -17.13
C CYS A 312 -16.60 28.53 -16.19
N PRO A 313 -16.22 28.41 -14.91
CA PRO A 313 -16.29 29.52 -13.97
C PRO A 313 -15.36 30.68 -14.33
N SER A 314 -14.37 30.45 -15.19
CA SER A 314 -13.36 31.45 -15.60
C SER A 314 -13.73 32.18 -16.89
N CYS A 315 -14.26 31.46 -17.91
CA CYS A 315 -14.52 32.08 -19.22
C CYS A 315 -15.97 31.93 -19.70
N GLY A 316 -16.85 31.28 -18.94
CA GLY A 316 -18.26 31.12 -19.28
C GLY A 316 -18.59 30.07 -20.36
N ASN A 317 -17.61 29.45 -21.01
CA ASN A 317 -17.82 28.46 -22.05
C ASN A 317 -18.52 27.19 -21.52
N THR A 318 -19.28 26.51 -22.39
CA THR A 318 -20.13 25.35 -22.08
C THR A 318 -19.42 24.01 -22.38
N ASP A 319 -20.12 22.91 -22.18
CA ASP A 319 -19.63 21.51 -22.14
C ASP A 319 -18.72 21.06 -23.28
N ASP A 320 -18.93 21.51 -24.52
CA ASP A 320 -18.08 21.15 -25.66
C ASP A 320 -16.64 21.67 -25.56
N SER A 321 -16.39 22.58 -24.61
CA SER A 321 -15.10 23.16 -24.35
C SER A 321 -14.28 22.43 -23.28
N PHE A 322 -14.79 21.32 -22.72
CA PHE A 322 -14.12 20.60 -21.64
C PHE A 322 -13.38 19.38 -22.14
N ILE A 323 -12.19 19.15 -21.62
CA ILE A 323 -11.39 17.95 -21.87
C ILE A 323 -11.14 17.27 -20.54
N ASP A 324 -11.42 15.99 -20.52
CA ASP A 324 -10.90 15.11 -19.50
C ASP A 324 -9.41 14.83 -19.80
N TYR A 325 -8.53 15.37 -18.96
CA TYR A 325 -7.08 15.28 -19.13
C TYR A 325 -6.53 14.14 -18.26
N GLY A 326 -5.98 13.12 -18.91
CA GLY A 326 -5.32 11.96 -18.27
C GLY A 326 -5.73 10.64 -18.90
N ALA A 327 -4.83 9.65 -18.85
CA ALA A 327 -5.11 8.27 -19.24
C ALA A 327 -5.89 7.57 -18.13
N GLY A 328 -7.21 7.69 -18.10
CA GLY A 328 -8.03 6.85 -17.23
C GLY A 328 -8.07 5.40 -17.73
N ILE A 329 -8.38 4.47 -16.83
CA ILE A 329 -8.48 3.03 -17.17
C ILE A 329 -9.50 2.80 -18.32
N GLU A 330 -10.56 3.59 -18.36
CA GLU A 330 -11.61 3.54 -19.35
C GLU A 330 -11.12 3.99 -20.75
N LYS A 331 -10.24 4.98 -20.81
CA LYS A 331 -9.66 5.46 -22.07
C LYS A 331 -8.75 4.41 -22.69
N ILE A 332 -7.94 3.78 -21.87
CA ILE A 332 -7.08 2.68 -22.33
C ILE A 332 -7.93 1.49 -22.73
N TYR A 333 -9.01 1.18 -21.99
CA TYR A 333 -9.96 0.16 -22.38
C TYR A 333 -10.55 0.45 -23.76
N ASN A 334 -11.01 1.68 -24.02
CA ASN A 334 -11.57 2.06 -25.31
C ASN A 334 -10.55 1.98 -26.45
N GLU A 335 -9.29 2.38 -26.20
CA GLU A 335 -8.21 2.21 -27.18
C GLU A 335 -7.98 0.73 -27.49
N ILE A 336 -7.80 -0.09 -26.46
CA ILE A 336 -7.47 -1.51 -26.61
C ILE A 336 -8.64 -2.30 -27.23
N SER A 337 -9.87 -2.01 -26.86
CA SER A 337 -11.06 -2.65 -27.47
C SER A 337 -11.20 -2.35 -28.96
N ARG A 338 -10.78 -1.17 -29.39
CA ARG A 338 -10.77 -0.80 -30.81
C ARG A 338 -9.63 -1.48 -31.60
N GLU A 339 -8.44 -1.57 -30.97
CA GLU A 339 -7.25 -2.17 -31.61
C GLU A 339 -7.32 -3.71 -31.61
N PHE A 340 -7.92 -4.32 -30.59
CA PHE A 340 -8.06 -5.77 -30.41
C PHE A 340 -9.52 -6.19 -30.22
N PRO A 341 -10.38 -6.09 -31.26
CA PRO A 341 -11.82 -6.30 -31.13
C PRO A 341 -12.21 -7.74 -30.76
N SER A 342 -11.36 -8.73 -31.05
CA SER A 342 -11.59 -10.13 -30.71
C SER A 342 -11.10 -10.52 -29.31
N ALA A 343 -10.30 -9.67 -28.66
CA ALA A 343 -9.72 -9.99 -27.36
C ALA A 343 -10.72 -9.79 -26.21
N LYS A 344 -10.72 -10.72 -25.27
CA LYS A 344 -11.49 -10.60 -24.03
C LYS A 344 -10.72 -9.75 -23.01
N ILE A 345 -11.24 -8.57 -22.70
CA ILE A 345 -10.58 -7.58 -21.86
C ILE A 345 -11.21 -7.56 -20.47
N CYS A 346 -10.39 -7.61 -19.42
CA CYS A 346 -10.79 -7.47 -18.03
C CYS A 346 -10.35 -6.12 -17.44
N LEU A 347 -11.28 -5.34 -16.89
CA LEU A 347 -10.97 -4.17 -16.05
C LEU A 347 -10.80 -4.60 -14.59
N PHE A 348 -9.57 -4.43 -14.04
CA PHE A 348 -9.19 -4.86 -12.72
C PHE A 348 -8.76 -3.67 -11.84
N SER A 349 -9.75 -2.95 -11.31
CA SER A 349 -9.52 -1.81 -10.41
C SER A 349 -10.59 -1.75 -9.31
N SER A 350 -10.31 -1.04 -8.22
CA SER A 350 -11.24 -0.87 -7.09
C SER A 350 -12.61 -0.28 -7.48
N ASP A 351 -12.67 0.51 -8.55
CA ASP A 351 -13.91 1.14 -9.01
C ASP A 351 -14.78 0.19 -9.83
N HIS A 352 -14.18 -0.87 -10.37
CA HIS A 352 -14.85 -1.88 -11.20
C HIS A 352 -15.11 -3.19 -10.44
N ILE A 353 -14.77 -3.23 -9.14
CA ILE A 353 -15.01 -4.38 -8.26
C ILE A 353 -16.02 -3.95 -7.20
N GLN A 354 -17.22 -4.58 -7.25
CA GLN A 354 -18.33 -4.20 -6.38
C GLN A 354 -18.31 -4.90 -5.03
N SER A 355 -17.75 -6.13 -4.98
CA SER A 355 -17.71 -6.95 -3.78
C SER A 355 -16.47 -7.85 -3.75
N ASN A 356 -16.19 -8.45 -2.59
CA ASN A 356 -15.13 -9.46 -2.48
C ASN A 356 -15.45 -10.72 -3.32
N GLU A 357 -16.71 -11.04 -3.52
CA GLU A 357 -17.15 -12.16 -4.36
C GLU A 357 -16.89 -11.87 -5.84
N ASP A 358 -17.18 -10.65 -6.32
CA ASP A 358 -16.84 -10.20 -7.68
C ASP A 358 -15.33 -10.23 -7.91
N LEU A 359 -14.56 -9.77 -6.92
CA LEU A 359 -13.10 -9.86 -6.96
C LEU A 359 -12.61 -11.30 -7.12
N SER A 360 -13.14 -12.24 -6.31
CA SER A 360 -12.76 -13.65 -6.36
C SER A 360 -13.10 -14.29 -7.71
N LYS A 361 -14.30 -14.02 -8.24
CA LYS A 361 -14.72 -14.51 -9.57
C LYS A 361 -13.84 -13.97 -10.69
N LYS A 362 -13.46 -12.69 -10.65
CA LYS A 362 -12.55 -12.11 -11.66
C LYS A 362 -11.15 -12.71 -11.60
N VAL A 363 -10.62 -12.91 -10.39
CA VAL A 363 -9.32 -13.56 -10.18
C VAL A 363 -9.33 -15.00 -10.73
N GLU A 364 -10.37 -15.78 -10.43
CA GLU A 364 -10.54 -17.15 -10.92
C GLU A 364 -10.61 -17.20 -12.45
N LYS A 365 -11.37 -16.31 -13.08
CA LYS A 365 -11.45 -16.21 -14.54
C LYS A 365 -10.12 -15.82 -15.19
N ILE A 366 -9.35 -14.90 -14.58
CA ILE A 366 -8.00 -14.58 -15.06
C ILE A 366 -7.08 -15.79 -14.93
N TYR A 367 -7.13 -16.49 -13.79
CA TYR A 367 -6.34 -17.68 -13.55
C TYR A 367 -6.62 -18.79 -14.58
N ASN A 368 -7.89 -18.99 -14.94
CA ASN A 368 -8.36 -19.98 -15.93
C ASN A 368 -8.17 -19.52 -17.39
N ASN A 369 -7.45 -18.41 -17.63
CA ASN A 369 -7.19 -17.89 -18.96
C ASN A 369 -8.46 -17.51 -19.77
N GLU A 370 -9.53 -17.07 -19.08
CA GLU A 370 -10.76 -16.62 -19.73
C GLU A 370 -10.66 -15.19 -20.28
N PHE A 371 -9.63 -14.44 -19.92
CA PHE A 371 -9.32 -13.10 -20.42
C PHE A 371 -7.94 -13.07 -21.06
N ASP A 372 -7.83 -12.36 -22.18
CA ASP A 372 -6.59 -12.20 -22.93
C ASP A 372 -5.80 -10.97 -22.49
N ILE A 373 -6.50 -9.88 -22.19
CA ILE A 373 -5.90 -8.60 -21.79
C ILE A 373 -6.50 -8.14 -20.47
N ILE A 374 -5.65 -7.81 -19.52
CA ILE A 374 -6.04 -7.27 -18.23
C ILE A 374 -5.60 -5.81 -18.19
N ILE A 375 -6.52 -4.89 -17.90
CA ILE A 375 -6.19 -3.48 -17.66
C ILE A 375 -6.40 -3.21 -16.18
N GLY A 376 -5.31 -2.92 -15.47
CA GLY A 376 -5.35 -2.90 -14.01
C GLY A 376 -4.60 -1.74 -13.35
N THR A 377 -4.99 -1.46 -12.11
CA THR A 377 -4.34 -0.49 -11.24
C THR A 377 -3.61 -1.20 -10.08
N GLN A 378 -3.20 -0.50 -9.05
CA GLN A 378 -2.46 -1.04 -7.91
C GLN A 378 -3.06 -2.31 -7.27
N LEU A 379 -4.36 -2.57 -7.46
CA LEU A 379 -4.98 -3.78 -6.92
C LEU A 379 -4.34 -5.06 -7.48
N ILE A 380 -3.91 -5.06 -8.75
CA ILE A 380 -3.33 -6.23 -9.41
C ILE A 380 -1.89 -6.53 -8.95
N THR A 381 -1.23 -5.55 -8.31
CA THR A 381 0.13 -5.76 -7.79
C THR A 381 0.15 -6.66 -6.56
N LYS A 382 -1.02 -6.93 -5.95
CA LYS A 382 -1.16 -7.57 -4.64
C LYS A 382 -1.54 -9.06 -4.74
N GLY A 383 -0.69 -9.94 -4.21
CA GLY A 383 -1.02 -11.32 -3.80
C GLY A 383 -1.39 -12.35 -4.88
N TYR A 384 -1.86 -11.95 -6.06
CA TYR A 384 -2.40 -12.88 -7.06
C TYR A 384 -1.31 -13.58 -7.88
N HIS A 385 -1.57 -14.81 -8.29
CA HIS A 385 -0.76 -15.58 -9.21
C HIS A 385 -1.53 -15.79 -10.52
N PHE A 386 -0.96 -15.35 -11.64
CA PHE A 386 -1.53 -15.52 -12.98
C PHE A 386 -0.52 -16.28 -13.85
N PRO A 387 -0.69 -17.59 -14.05
CA PRO A 387 0.31 -18.43 -14.71
C PRO A 387 0.49 -18.11 -16.19
N HIS A 388 -0.54 -17.61 -16.86
CA HIS A 388 -0.53 -17.27 -18.28
C HIS A 388 -0.09 -15.82 -18.57
N LEU A 389 0.19 -15.02 -17.54
CA LEU A 389 0.60 -13.62 -17.69
C LEU A 389 2.08 -13.53 -18.03
N THR A 390 2.39 -13.27 -19.30
CA THR A 390 3.76 -13.21 -19.83
C THR A 390 4.17 -11.83 -20.32
N LEU A 391 3.24 -10.86 -20.42
CA LEU A 391 3.52 -9.48 -20.79
C LEU A 391 2.94 -8.51 -19.77
N VAL A 392 3.78 -7.56 -19.35
CA VAL A 392 3.36 -6.41 -18.53
C VAL A 392 3.75 -5.12 -19.25
N GLY A 393 2.78 -4.29 -19.59
CA GLY A 393 2.96 -2.93 -20.11
C GLY A 393 2.60 -1.89 -19.05
N VAL A 394 3.55 -1.07 -18.63
CA VAL A 394 3.33 0.08 -17.75
C VAL A 394 3.14 1.32 -18.61
N ILE A 395 1.97 1.95 -18.53
CA ILE A 395 1.57 3.03 -19.44
C ILE A 395 2.26 4.37 -19.12
N ASP A 396 2.47 4.69 -17.85
CA ASP A 396 3.26 5.86 -17.41
C ASP A 396 4.10 5.46 -16.19
N ALA A 397 5.37 5.14 -16.44
CA ALA A 397 6.31 4.73 -15.40
C ALA A 397 6.78 5.94 -14.55
N ASP A 398 6.66 7.16 -15.06
CA ASP A 398 7.20 8.37 -14.44
C ASP A 398 6.22 9.03 -13.47
N MET A 399 5.00 8.57 -13.43
CA MET A 399 3.88 9.29 -12.82
C MET A 399 4.14 9.70 -11.35
N THR A 400 4.65 8.78 -10.55
CA THR A 400 4.97 9.05 -9.14
C THR A 400 6.25 9.87 -8.96
N LEU A 401 7.13 9.90 -9.96
CA LEU A 401 8.40 10.66 -9.91
C LEU A 401 8.20 12.16 -10.17
N LYS A 402 7.06 12.56 -10.73
CA LYS A 402 6.75 13.96 -11.11
C LYS A 402 6.30 14.85 -9.93
N GLY A 403 6.25 14.36 -8.71
CA GLY A 403 5.86 15.10 -7.51
C GLY A 403 7.04 15.36 -6.58
N GLY A 404 6.99 16.45 -5.80
CA GLY A 404 7.99 16.75 -4.77
C GLY A 404 7.93 15.84 -3.53
N ASP A 405 7.42 14.61 -3.66
CA ASP A 405 7.37 13.65 -2.57
C ASP A 405 8.75 13.05 -2.33
N LEU A 406 9.28 13.20 -1.12
CA LEU A 406 10.57 12.68 -0.71
C LEU A 406 10.70 11.15 -0.87
N ARG A 407 9.57 10.44 -0.96
CA ARG A 407 9.51 8.99 -1.12
C ARG A 407 9.17 8.55 -2.54
N ALA A 408 9.15 9.48 -3.50
CA ALA A 408 8.74 9.19 -4.87
C ALA A 408 9.56 8.05 -5.51
N ALA A 409 10.89 8.10 -5.41
CA ALA A 409 11.79 7.09 -5.97
C ALA A 409 11.54 5.71 -5.35
N GLU A 410 11.49 5.62 -4.01
CA GLU A 410 11.21 4.39 -3.27
C GLU A 410 9.87 3.78 -3.67
N LYS A 411 8.79 4.57 -3.62
CA LYS A 411 7.43 4.11 -3.95
C LYS A 411 7.32 3.66 -5.40
N THR A 412 7.95 4.40 -6.33
CA THR A 412 7.95 4.05 -7.75
C THR A 412 8.68 2.75 -7.98
N TYR A 413 9.89 2.62 -7.43
CA TYR A 413 10.67 1.39 -7.55
C TYR A 413 9.92 0.18 -6.99
N GLN A 414 9.41 0.26 -5.76
CA GLN A 414 8.66 -0.81 -5.11
C GLN A 414 7.46 -1.25 -5.94
N MET A 415 6.65 -0.29 -6.40
CA MET A 415 5.47 -0.56 -7.19
C MET A 415 5.82 -1.21 -8.53
N LEU A 416 6.75 -0.63 -9.28
CA LEU A 416 7.12 -1.15 -10.61
C LEU A 416 7.84 -2.50 -10.51
N TYR A 417 8.66 -2.72 -9.49
CA TYR A 417 9.29 -4.01 -9.22
C TYR A 417 8.25 -5.11 -8.93
N GLN A 418 7.20 -4.80 -8.16
CA GLN A 418 6.11 -5.74 -7.90
C GLN A 418 5.29 -6.04 -9.14
N VAL A 419 5.01 -5.02 -9.97
CA VAL A 419 4.29 -5.17 -11.24
C VAL A 419 5.13 -6.00 -12.21
N ALA A 420 6.42 -5.70 -12.37
CA ALA A 420 7.33 -6.47 -13.20
C ALA A 420 7.39 -7.95 -12.76
N GLY A 421 7.44 -8.19 -11.46
CA GLY A 421 7.41 -9.54 -10.88
C GLY A 421 6.09 -10.30 -11.08
N ARG A 422 5.08 -9.74 -11.74
CA ARG A 422 3.85 -10.46 -12.16
C ARG A 422 4.04 -11.21 -13.46
N SER A 423 4.92 -10.73 -14.33
CA SER A 423 5.25 -11.40 -15.59
C SER A 423 6.14 -12.61 -15.38
N GLY A 424 5.88 -13.71 -16.08
CA GLY A 424 6.74 -14.89 -16.07
C GLY A 424 6.76 -15.64 -14.73
N ARG A 425 5.61 -15.88 -14.12
CA ARG A 425 5.47 -16.70 -12.90
C ARG A 425 5.21 -18.18 -13.16
N GLY A 426 4.92 -18.54 -14.40
CA GLY A 426 4.87 -19.93 -14.88
C GLY A 426 6.23 -20.38 -15.42
N ASP A 427 6.23 -21.31 -16.34
CA ASP A 427 7.44 -21.82 -17.01
C ASP A 427 7.89 -20.96 -18.18
N ILE A 428 7.10 -19.93 -18.56
CA ILE A 428 7.35 -19.05 -19.70
C ILE A 428 8.00 -17.75 -19.20
N PRO A 429 9.14 -17.32 -19.79
CA PRO A 429 9.77 -16.04 -19.46
C PRO A 429 8.82 -14.86 -19.73
N GLY A 430 8.84 -13.89 -18.85
CA GLY A 430 8.03 -12.69 -18.96
C GLY A 430 8.74 -11.52 -19.62
N ASP A 431 7.96 -10.69 -20.34
CA ASP A 431 8.39 -9.41 -20.89
C ASP A 431 7.74 -8.26 -20.13
N VAL A 432 8.50 -7.18 -19.87
CA VAL A 432 8.00 -5.96 -19.23
C VAL A 432 8.35 -4.75 -20.09
N TYR A 433 7.37 -3.95 -20.43
CA TYR A 433 7.55 -2.70 -21.15
C TYR A 433 7.20 -1.52 -20.27
N LEU A 434 8.13 -0.59 -20.10
CA LEU A 434 7.94 0.64 -19.35
C LEU A 434 7.86 1.81 -20.32
N GLN A 435 6.69 2.40 -20.48
CA GLN A 435 6.54 3.65 -21.22
C GLN A 435 6.94 4.81 -20.30
N SER A 436 7.99 5.55 -20.68
CA SER A 436 8.57 6.64 -19.88
C SER A 436 8.89 7.85 -20.75
N TYR A 437 8.58 9.04 -20.26
CA TYR A 437 9.03 10.31 -20.83
C TYR A 437 10.40 10.75 -20.29
N PHE A 438 10.87 10.09 -19.20
CA PHE A 438 12.17 10.33 -18.58
C PHE A 438 12.94 9.02 -18.43
N PRO A 439 13.27 8.34 -19.56
CA PRO A 439 13.94 7.05 -19.54
C PRO A 439 15.34 7.11 -18.90
N GLU A 440 15.93 8.29 -18.84
CA GLU A 440 17.21 8.58 -18.20
C GLU A 440 17.16 8.65 -16.68
N ASN A 441 15.96 8.65 -16.07
CA ASN A 441 15.82 8.70 -14.62
C ASN A 441 16.45 7.49 -13.95
N GLU A 442 17.31 7.71 -12.95
CA GLU A 442 18.07 6.65 -12.28
C GLU A 442 17.20 5.53 -11.70
N THR A 443 16.02 5.87 -11.14
CA THR A 443 15.07 4.88 -10.61
C THR A 443 14.56 3.94 -11.70
N ILE A 444 14.27 4.47 -12.90
CA ILE A 444 13.82 3.69 -14.06
C ILE A 444 14.95 2.82 -14.61
N GLN A 445 16.17 3.35 -14.65
CA GLN A 445 17.38 2.63 -15.08
C GLN A 445 17.75 1.50 -14.11
N ASP A 446 17.69 1.74 -12.80
CA ASP A 446 17.95 0.72 -11.80
C ASP A 446 16.89 -0.40 -11.84
N LEU A 447 15.62 -0.05 -12.12
CA LEU A 447 14.57 -1.04 -12.32
C LEU A 447 14.83 -1.91 -13.55
N GLN A 448 15.32 -1.33 -14.66
CA GLN A 448 15.64 -2.08 -15.87
C GLN A 448 16.70 -3.16 -15.62
N LYS A 449 17.66 -2.88 -14.75
CA LYS A 449 18.72 -3.82 -14.36
C LYS A 449 18.25 -4.88 -13.37
N MET A 450 17.06 -4.73 -12.79
CA MET A 450 16.51 -5.56 -11.70
C MET A 450 17.44 -5.67 -10.48
N ASP A 451 18.44 -4.77 -10.37
CA ASP A 451 19.38 -4.73 -9.25
C ASP A 451 18.78 -3.94 -8.06
N ARG A 452 17.89 -4.63 -7.34
CA ARG A 452 17.16 -4.08 -6.21
C ARG A 452 18.09 -3.62 -5.08
N ASP A 453 19.08 -4.39 -4.76
CA ASP A 453 19.97 -4.11 -3.63
C ASP A 453 20.81 -2.85 -3.91
N ASN A 454 21.28 -2.67 -5.13
CA ASN A 454 22.00 -1.46 -5.54
C ASN A 454 21.09 -0.21 -5.49
N PHE A 455 19.85 -0.32 -5.95
CA PHE A 455 18.87 0.77 -5.80
C PHE A 455 18.75 1.22 -4.34
N TYR A 456 18.57 0.28 -3.40
CA TYR A 456 18.43 0.61 -1.98
C TYR A 456 19.70 1.23 -1.38
N VAL A 457 20.87 0.74 -1.76
CA VAL A 457 22.15 1.34 -1.31
C VAL A 457 22.27 2.78 -1.79
N LYS A 458 21.98 3.05 -3.06
CA LYS A 458 22.00 4.41 -3.63
C LYS A 458 21.02 5.32 -2.92
N GLU A 459 19.76 4.90 -2.80
CA GLU A 459 18.70 5.71 -2.20
C GLU A 459 18.98 6.01 -0.72
N LEU A 460 19.47 5.05 0.07
CA LEU A 460 19.90 5.29 1.45
C LEU A 460 21.07 6.27 1.53
N ASN A 461 22.02 6.21 0.60
CA ASN A 461 23.12 7.16 0.56
C ASN A 461 22.66 8.59 0.21
N ILE A 462 21.72 8.74 -0.73
CA ILE A 462 21.10 10.02 -1.05
C ILE A 462 20.41 10.60 0.21
N ARG A 463 19.60 9.77 0.88
CA ARG A 463 18.91 10.14 2.11
C ARG A 463 19.87 10.54 3.23
N LYS A 464 20.97 9.81 3.38
CA LYS A 464 22.02 10.11 4.36
C LYS A 464 22.69 11.46 4.08
N LYS A 465 23.08 11.73 2.83
CA LYS A 465 23.70 13.01 2.43
C LYS A 465 22.75 14.20 2.67
N ALA A 466 21.46 14.01 2.38
CA ALA A 466 20.45 15.04 2.54
C ALA A 466 19.82 15.12 3.94
N ASN A 467 20.28 14.27 4.89
CA ASN A 467 19.68 14.12 6.22
C ASN A 467 18.16 13.87 6.18
N LEU A 468 17.69 13.01 5.29
CA LEU A 468 16.27 12.65 5.15
C LEU A 468 15.92 11.34 5.87
N PRO A 469 14.63 11.08 6.16
CA PRO A 469 14.21 9.78 6.69
C PRO A 469 14.65 8.62 5.80
N PRO A 470 15.13 7.51 6.37
CA PRO A 470 15.05 7.11 7.78
C PRO A 470 16.23 7.56 8.65
N VAL A 471 17.23 8.23 8.08
CA VAL A 471 18.44 8.66 8.82
C VAL A 471 18.10 9.79 9.81
N ALA A 472 17.35 10.76 9.35
CA ALA A 472 16.76 11.81 10.18
C ALA A 472 15.28 11.50 10.49
N LYS A 473 14.69 12.26 11.39
CA LYS A 473 13.26 12.16 11.71
C LYS A 473 12.51 13.39 11.24
N MET A 474 11.31 13.15 10.75
CA MET A 474 10.42 14.25 10.35
C MET A 474 9.07 14.13 11.04
N ALA A 475 8.44 15.28 11.26
CA ALA A 475 7.06 15.33 11.72
C ALA A 475 6.34 16.50 11.05
N ALA A 476 5.05 16.33 10.84
CA ALA A 476 4.19 17.39 10.36
C ALA A 476 3.18 17.78 11.44
N ILE A 477 3.02 19.08 11.68
CA ILE A 477 1.91 19.62 12.47
C ILE A 477 0.93 20.26 11.48
N ILE A 478 -0.29 19.76 11.43
CA ILE A 478 -1.36 20.25 10.56
C ILE A 478 -2.37 20.98 11.43
N VAL A 479 -2.49 22.28 11.21
CA VAL A 479 -3.46 23.17 11.85
C VAL A 479 -4.66 23.29 10.93
N SER A 480 -5.87 22.94 11.40
CA SER A 480 -7.07 22.92 10.55
C SER A 480 -8.31 23.45 11.25
N GLY A 481 -9.10 24.25 10.52
CA GLY A 481 -10.35 24.85 11.02
C GLY A 481 -11.30 25.23 9.89
N ARG A 482 -12.57 25.53 10.22
CA ARG A 482 -13.55 26.01 9.26
C ARG A 482 -13.32 27.50 8.92
N ASN A 483 -12.87 28.25 9.88
CA ASN A 483 -12.56 29.67 9.74
C ASN A 483 -11.07 29.84 9.40
N LEU A 484 -10.77 30.47 8.26
CA LEU A 484 -9.40 30.68 7.79
C LEU A 484 -8.63 31.62 8.71
N HIS A 485 -9.28 32.66 9.26
CA HIS A 485 -8.65 33.64 10.15
C HIS A 485 -8.18 32.97 11.45
N GLU A 486 -9.03 32.14 12.08
CA GLU A 486 -8.67 31.39 13.30
C GLU A 486 -7.49 30.42 13.06
N VAL A 487 -7.47 29.74 11.88
CA VAL A 487 -6.37 28.87 11.51
C VAL A 487 -5.07 29.69 11.35
N HIS A 488 -5.16 30.85 10.70
CA HIS A 488 -3.99 31.70 10.49
C HIS A 488 -3.46 32.27 11.82
N GLU A 489 -4.32 32.75 12.68
CA GLU A 489 -3.96 33.24 14.02
C GLU A 489 -3.30 32.15 14.88
N SER A 490 -3.89 30.95 14.90
CA SER A 490 -3.30 29.78 15.58
C SER A 490 -1.90 29.44 15.03
N CYS A 491 -1.70 29.56 13.71
CA CYS A 491 -0.40 29.35 13.08
C CYS A 491 0.61 30.45 13.46
N LEU A 492 0.20 31.70 13.56
CA LEU A 492 1.06 32.79 14.03
C LEU A 492 1.50 32.59 15.48
N ASN A 493 0.59 32.16 16.36
CA ASN A 493 0.91 31.87 17.76
C ASN A 493 1.91 30.70 17.87
N LEU A 494 1.75 29.65 17.05
CA LEU A 494 2.74 28.58 16.93
C LEU A 494 4.08 29.09 16.43
N SER A 495 4.12 29.93 15.41
CA SER A 495 5.37 30.50 14.88
C SER A 495 6.13 31.32 15.91
N ARG A 496 5.43 32.17 16.68
CA ARG A 496 6.04 33.00 17.73
C ARG A 496 6.65 32.16 18.87
N SER A 497 6.13 30.97 19.12
CA SER A 497 6.60 30.07 20.16
C SER A 497 7.50 28.95 19.65
N THR A 498 7.95 29.03 18.38
CA THR A 498 8.85 28.05 17.78
C THR A 498 10.10 27.84 18.62
N PRO A 499 10.39 26.60 19.06
CA PRO A 499 11.58 26.34 19.88
C PRO A 499 12.85 26.45 19.02
N ASN A 500 13.85 27.14 19.53
CA ASN A 500 15.19 27.16 18.96
C ASN A 500 15.99 26.01 19.56
N ILE A 501 16.21 24.93 18.79
CA ILE A 501 16.91 23.71 19.25
C ILE A 501 17.93 23.33 18.18
N ASP A 502 19.17 23.14 18.59
CA ASP A 502 20.24 22.71 17.69
C ASP A 502 19.87 21.43 16.94
N ASN A 503 20.10 21.42 15.61
CA ASN A 503 19.82 20.32 14.69
C ASN A 503 18.33 19.97 14.53
N VAL A 504 17.44 20.91 14.85
CA VAL A 504 16.01 20.83 14.58
C VAL A 504 15.62 22.02 13.73
N ASP A 505 15.24 21.76 12.49
CA ASP A 505 14.69 22.80 11.62
C ASP A 505 13.16 22.72 11.65
N ILE A 506 12.51 23.85 11.72
CA ILE A 506 11.05 23.96 11.67
C ILE A 506 10.69 24.90 10.51
N TYR A 507 9.98 24.33 9.53
CA TYR A 507 9.53 25.05 8.33
C TYR A 507 8.04 25.31 8.41
N GLY A 508 7.61 26.48 7.96
CA GLY A 508 6.20 26.88 7.94
C GLY A 508 5.93 28.12 8.81
N PRO A 509 4.65 28.55 8.92
CA PRO A 509 3.46 27.88 8.37
C PRO A 509 3.38 27.99 6.84
N ALA A 510 2.95 26.92 6.19
CA ALA A 510 2.69 26.87 4.77
C ALA A 510 1.35 26.17 4.50
N PRO A 511 0.69 26.43 3.36
CA PRO A 511 -0.49 25.67 2.97
C PRO A 511 -0.19 24.16 2.98
N ALA A 512 -1.05 23.36 3.59
CA ALA A 512 -0.93 21.91 3.50
C ALA A 512 -1.18 21.42 2.06
N PRO A 513 -0.73 20.23 1.65
CA PRO A 513 -0.91 19.70 0.28
C PRO A 513 -2.34 19.76 -0.24
N LEU A 514 -3.33 19.53 0.62
CA LEU A 514 -4.72 19.89 0.40
C LEU A 514 -5.05 21.05 1.34
N SER A 515 -4.83 22.28 0.89
CA SER A 515 -5.02 23.49 1.70
C SER A 515 -6.46 23.66 2.18
N ARG A 516 -7.42 22.99 1.52
CA ARG A 516 -8.80 22.82 1.96
C ARG A 516 -9.23 21.37 1.82
N LEU A 517 -9.80 20.78 2.87
CA LEU A 517 -10.27 19.40 2.89
C LEU A 517 -11.56 19.29 3.71
N LYS A 518 -12.63 18.74 3.10
CA LYS A 518 -13.94 18.58 3.75
C LYS A 518 -14.45 19.88 4.40
N GLY A 519 -14.24 21.01 3.70
CA GLY A 519 -14.66 22.34 4.17
C GLY A 519 -13.75 22.99 5.22
N ARG A 520 -12.65 22.36 5.61
CA ARG A 520 -11.68 22.90 6.58
C ARG A 520 -10.45 23.44 5.87
N HIS A 521 -10.00 24.64 6.24
CA HIS A 521 -8.72 25.22 5.85
C HIS A 521 -7.59 24.52 6.60
N ARG A 522 -6.43 24.35 5.96
CA ARG A 522 -5.31 23.59 6.50
C ARG A 522 -3.98 24.28 6.22
N GLN A 523 -3.20 24.49 7.26
CA GLN A 523 -1.81 24.91 7.20
C GLN A 523 -0.91 23.87 7.86
N ARG A 524 0.36 23.85 7.49
CA ARG A 524 1.32 22.83 7.93
C ARG A 524 2.62 23.47 8.41
N PHE A 525 3.14 22.93 9.52
CA PHE A 525 4.56 23.04 9.87
C PHE A 525 5.23 21.69 9.60
N LEU A 526 6.48 21.72 9.16
CA LEU A 526 7.31 20.54 9.01
C LEU A 526 8.51 20.65 9.94
N ILE A 527 8.69 19.66 10.78
CA ILE A 527 9.79 19.58 11.74
C ILE A 527 10.77 18.55 11.22
N HIS A 528 12.03 18.90 11.15
CA HIS A 528 13.12 18.08 10.67
C HIS A 528 14.19 17.97 11.75
N GLU A 529 14.35 16.78 12.34
CA GLU A 529 15.31 16.47 13.41
C GLU A 529 16.44 15.59 12.87
N LYS A 530 17.68 16.12 12.93
CA LYS A 530 18.86 15.55 12.22
C LYS A 530 19.72 14.59 13.05
N LYS A 531 19.55 14.55 14.38
CA LYS A 531 20.42 13.78 15.32
C LYS A 531 19.75 12.66 16.08
N GLY A 532 18.52 12.24 15.72
CA GLY A 532 17.85 11.10 16.35
C GLY A 532 17.25 11.38 17.74
N ARG A 533 17.03 12.65 18.10
CA ARG A 533 16.31 13.04 19.33
C ARG A 533 14.85 12.58 19.28
N LYS A 534 14.20 12.53 20.44
CA LYS A 534 12.77 12.22 20.54
C LYS A 534 11.92 13.39 20.06
N ILE A 535 11.65 13.47 18.75
CA ILE A 535 10.87 14.54 18.10
C ILE A 535 9.52 14.76 18.81
N GLN A 536 8.91 13.69 19.36
CA GLN A 536 7.64 13.75 20.07
C GLN A 536 7.72 14.65 21.32
N LYS A 537 8.82 14.60 22.07
CA LYS A 537 9.04 15.45 23.24
C LYS A 537 9.19 16.92 22.85
N ILE A 538 9.86 17.20 21.73
CA ILE A 538 10.02 18.55 21.19
C ILE A 538 8.65 19.12 20.83
N ILE A 539 7.85 18.37 20.12
CA ILE A 539 6.49 18.78 19.72
C ILE A 539 5.61 19.00 20.93
N GLN A 540 5.62 18.07 21.88
CA GLN A 540 4.82 18.17 23.10
C GLN A 540 5.17 19.44 23.88
N HIS A 541 6.46 19.72 24.05
CA HIS A 541 6.92 20.92 24.73
C HIS A 541 6.54 22.20 23.96
N TRP A 542 6.65 22.19 22.63
CA TRP A 542 6.24 23.33 21.80
C TRP A 542 4.75 23.62 21.92
N LEU A 543 3.92 22.61 21.76
CA LEU A 543 2.48 22.76 21.80
C LEU A 543 1.94 23.13 23.21
N SER A 544 2.64 22.74 24.29
CA SER A 544 2.24 23.14 25.65
C SER A 544 2.37 24.63 25.93
N LYS A 545 3.13 25.36 25.11
CA LYS A 545 3.33 26.84 25.22
C LYS A 545 2.29 27.66 24.45
N VAL A 546 1.44 27.00 23.65
CA VAL A 546 0.48 27.68 22.77
C VAL A 546 -0.94 27.43 23.28
N PRO A 547 -1.72 28.49 23.52
CA PRO A 547 -3.12 28.32 23.89
C PRO A 547 -3.93 27.68 22.76
N GLN A 548 -4.84 26.80 23.12
CA GLN A 548 -5.73 26.17 22.16
C GLN A 548 -6.78 27.18 21.67
N THR A 549 -6.88 27.33 20.37
CA THR A 549 -7.90 28.17 19.73
C THR A 549 -9.16 27.34 19.49
N SER A 550 -10.32 27.82 19.95
CA SER A 550 -11.61 27.16 19.69
C SER A 550 -11.86 27.01 18.19
N GLY A 551 -12.46 25.92 17.76
CA GLY A 551 -12.73 25.67 16.32
C GLY A 551 -11.52 25.19 15.50
N VAL A 552 -10.30 25.26 16.04
CA VAL A 552 -9.05 24.83 15.38
C VAL A 552 -8.59 23.49 15.94
N ASN A 553 -8.30 22.56 15.05
CA ASN A 553 -7.71 21.26 15.40
C ASN A 553 -6.24 21.23 15.00
N ILE A 554 -5.39 20.76 15.91
CA ILE A 554 -3.98 20.47 15.65
C ILE A 554 -3.82 18.97 15.53
N THR A 555 -3.27 18.51 14.41
CA THR A 555 -2.99 17.11 14.14
C THR A 555 -1.49 16.92 13.96
N ILE A 556 -0.91 15.93 14.64
CA ILE A 556 0.52 15.63 14.59
C ILE A 556 0.71 14.33 13.82
N ASP A 557 1.54 14.39 12.78
CA ASP A 557 1.96 13.23 12.02
C ASP A 557 3.47 13.02 12.20
N ILE A 558 3.84 11.96 12.91
CA ILE A 558 5.23 11.55 13.07
C ILE A 558 5.58 10.61 11.92
N ASP A 559 6.74 10.83 11.30
CA ASP A 559 7.22 10.11 10.14
C ASP A 559 6.16 10.06 9.01
N PRO A 560 5.80 11.24 8.44
CA PRO A 560 4.79 11.33 7.40
C PRO A 560 5.20 10.53 6.18
N GLN A 561 4.22 9.81 5.60
CA GLN A 561 4.42 9.00 4.39
C GLN A 561 4.11 9.79 3.12
N ASN A 562 3.38 10.91 3.23
CA ASN A 562 3.02 11.78 2.13
C ASN A 562 3.43 13.21 2.45
N PHE A 563 4.17 13.82 1.53
CA PHE A 563 4.64 15.19 1.64
C PHE A 563 3.96 16.14 0.65
N THR A 564 3.16 15.58 -0.27
CA THR A 564 2.40 16.31 -1.30
C THR A 564 0.90 16.30 -1.02
#